data_f366d8f95a2b8ac6aedd7b115b844e84
#
_entry.id   f366d8f95a2b8ac6aedd7b115b844e84
#
_cell.length_a   1.000
_cell.length_b   1.000
_cell.length_c   1.000
_cell.angle_alpha   90.00
_cell.angle_beta   90.00
_cell.angle_gamma   90.00
#
_symmetry.space_group_name_H-M   'P 1'
#
loop_
_entity.id
_entity.type
_entity.pdbx_description
1 polymer ?
#
loop_
_entity_poly.entity_id
_entity_poly.type
_entity_poly.pdbx_seq_one_letter_code
_entity_poly.pdbx_strand_id
1 'polypeptide(L)'
;MSENAMHDLIIENRRRITLTGITDVESFDEETITATGACGEISIRGSSLRISSLSVETGDMLVEGQIDAVIYSEAKAGGSFLSRVFR
;
A
#
# COMPACT_ATOMS: atom_id res chain seq x y z
N MET A 1 -10.93 -16.60 7.55
CA MET A 1 -10.60 -16.50 7.28
C MET A 1 -10.38 -16.01 6.43
N SER A 2 -10.12 -15.71 6.33
CA SER A 2 -9.74 -15.11 5.72
C SER A 2 -9.60 -15.36 4.42
N GLU A 3 -10.07 -16.13 4.03
CA GLU A 3 -9.95 -16.37 2.75
C GLU A 3 -10.37 -15.28 1.94
N ASN A 4 -11.07 -14.41 2.44
CA ASN A 4 -11.47 -13.37 1.66
C ASN A 4 -10.50 -12.30 1.64
N ALA A 5 -9.50 -12.33 2.43
CA ALA A 5 -8.55 -11.26 2.52
C ALA A 5 -7.45 -11.48 1.53
N MET A 6 -7.78 -11.52 0.28
CA MET A 6 -6.78 -11.78 -0.72
C MET A 6 -6.07 -10.51 -1.08
N HIS A 7 -4.77 -10.56 -1.05
CA HIS A 7 -3.95 -9.42 -1.33
C HIS A 7 -2.67 -9.88 -2.00
N ASP A 8 -2.39 -9.33 -3.15
CA ASP A 8 -1.15 -9.61 -3.85
C ASP A 8 -0.44 -8.31 -4.12
N LEU A 9 0.86 -8.36 -4.16
CA LEU A 9 1.66 -7.21 -4.50
C LEU A 9 2.79 -7.67 -5.39
N ILE A 10 2.91 -7.07 -6.56
CA ILE A 10 3.93 -7.44 -7.52
C ILE A 10 4.71 -6.19 -7.88
N ILE A 11 6.02 -6.26 -7.75
CA ILE A 11 6.89 -5.14 -8.12
C ILE A 11 7.69 -5.56 -9.33
N GLU A 12 7.64 -4.72 -10.35
CA GLU A 12 8.38 -5.00 -11.58
C GLU A 12 9.41 -3.90 -11.79
N ASN A 13 10.66 -4.28 -11.91
CA ASN A 13 11.76 -3.36 -12.21
C ASN A 13 11.86 -2.19 -11.27
N ARG A 14 11.31 -2.32 -10.06
CA ARG A 14 11.28 -1.22 -9.10
C ARG A 14 10.62 0.02 -9.69
N ARG A 15 9.80 -0.14 -10.70
CA ARG A 15 9.14 0.97 -11.33
C ARG A 15 7.66 0.85 -11.37
N ARG A 16 7.12 -0.31 -11.09
CA ARG A 16 5.69 -0.52 -11.15
C ARG A 16 5.29 -1.47 -10.05
N ILE A 17 4.25 -1.09 -9.30
CA ILE A 17 3.68 -1.98 -8.31
C ILE A 17 2.23 -2.22 -8.66
N THR A 18 1.83 -3.47 -8.70
CA THR A 18 0.45 -3.85 -8.87
C THR A 18 -0.03 -4.43 -7.56
N LEU A 19 -1.13 -3.90 -7.04
CA LEU A 19 -1.67 -4.38 -5.78
C LEU A 19 -3.11 -4.79 -5.95
N THR A 20 -3.53 -5.77 -5.16
CA THR A 20 -4.93 -6.15 -5.10
C THR A 20 -5.36 -6.11 -3.64
N GLY A 21 -6.65 -6.14 -3.42
CA GLY A 21 -7.17 -6.15 -2.06
C GLY A 21 -7.16 -4.80 -1.38
N ILE A 22 -7.06 -3.72 -2.15
CA ILE A 22 -7.01 -2.38 -1.59
C ILE A 22 -8.42 -1.86 -1.40
N THR A 23 -8.71 -1.29 -0.25
CA THR A 23 -10.03 -0.74 0.02
C THR A 23 -10.05 0.77 0.05
N ASP A 24 -8.90 1.40 0.26
CA ASP A 24 -8.88 2.86 0.36
C ASP A 24 -7.47 3.36 0.20
N VAL A 25 -7.33 4.60 -0.23
CA VAL A 25 -6.04 5.25 -0.29
C VAL A 25 -6.11 6.41 0.68
N GLU A 26 -5.25 6.40 1.68
CA GLU A 26 -5.31 7.40 2.72
C GLU A 26 -4.58 8.67 2.35
N SER A 27 -3.47 8.54 1.67
CA SER A 27 -2.73 9.72 1.23
C SER A 27 -1.78 9.32 0.14
N PHE A 28 -1.42 10.30 -0.66
CA PHE A 28 -0.42 10.02 -1.68
C PHE A 28 0.28 11.30 -2.07
N ASP A 29 1.54 11.18 -2.35
CA ASP A 29 2.28 12.24 -3.00
C ASP A 29 3.41 11.57 -3.77
N GLU A 30 4.34 12.34 -4.29
CA GLU A 30 5.35 11.78 -5.17
C GLU A 30 6.35 10.92 -4.44
N GLU A 31 6.39 10.99 -3.13
CA GLU A 31 7.37 10.24 -2.38
C GLU A 31 6.76 9.16 -1.50
N THR A 32 5.49 9.26 -1.18
CA THR A 32 4.86 8.29 -0.31
C THR A 32 3.40 8.10 -0.69
N ILE A 33 2.98 6.85 -0.78
CA ILE A 33 1.58 6.52 -0.99
C ILE A 33 1.19 5.57 0.12
N THR A 34 0.12 5.88 0.83
CA THR A 34 -0.37 5.05 1.91
C THR A 34 -1.77 4.59 1.59
N ALA A 35 -1.97 3.30 1.62
CA ALA A 35 -3.25 2.69 1.30
C ALA A 35 -3.60 1.66 2.37
N THR A 36 -4.87 1.33 2.45
CA THR A 36 -5.32 0.29 3.35
C THR A 36 -6.04 -0.76 2.56
N GLY A 37 -6.03 -1.96 3.05
CA GLY A 37 -6.68 -3.05 2.38
C GLY A 37 -6.86 -4.23 3.30
N ALA A 38 -7.11 -5.36 2.70
CA ALA A 38 -7.38 -6.57 3.46
C ALA A 38 -6.24 -6.95 4.38
N CYS A 39 -5.02 -6.59 4.02
CA CYS A 39 -3.87 -6.95 4.82
C CYS A 39 -3.43 -5.88 5.80
N GLY A 40 -4.18 -4.79 5.90
CA GLY A 40 -3.80 -3.72 6.81
C GLY A 40 -3.35 -2.51 6.03
N GLU A 41 -2.34 -1.83 6.50
CA GLU A 41 -1.89 -0.61 5.88
C GLU A 41 -0.60 -0.85 5.09
N ILE A 42 -0.50 -0.26 3.93
CA ILE A 42 0.65 -0.43 3.07
C ILE A 42 1.17 0.95 2.73
N SER A 43 2.45 1.17 2.96
CA SER A 43 3.12 2.41 2.58
C SER A 43 4.13 2.11 1.50
N ILE A 44 4.04 2.84 0.40
CA ILE A 44 4.98 2.71 -0.70
C ILE A 44 5.81 3.97 -0.73
N ARG A 45 7.10 3.82 -0.70
CA ARG A 45 7.99 4.98 -0.67
C ARG A 45 8.91 4.95 -1.87
N GLY A 46 9.21 6.12 -2.38
CA GLY A 46 10.08 6.21 -3.54
C GLY A 46 10.15 7.62 -4.05
N SER A 47 10.26 7.79 -5.35
CA SER A 47 10.29 9.10 -5.95
C SER A 47 9.50 9.09 -7.23
N SER A 48 8.93 10.21 -7.55
CA SER A 48 8.09 10.37 -8.73
C SER A 48 6.98 9.35 -8.77
N LEU A 49 6.44 9.02 -7.62
CA LEU A 49 5.38 8.04 -7.54
C LEU A 49 4.07 8.64 -8.01
N ARG A 50 3.27 7.81 -8.66
CA ARG A 50 1.93 8.24 -9.03
C ARG A 50 1.05 7.02 -9.12
N ILE A 51 -0.23 7.24 -8.87
CA ILE A 51 -1.21 6.18 -9.00
C ILE A 51 -1.74 6.23 -10.43
N SER A 52 -1.43 5.20 -11.19
CA SER A 52 -1.84 5.14 -12.58
C SER A 52 -3.23 4.59 -12.73
N SER A 53 -3.65 3.77 -11.81
CA SER A 53 -4.95 3.15 -11.90
C SER A 53 -5.40 2.79 -10.50
N LEU A 54 -6.68 2.95 -10.24
CA LEU A 54 -7.22 2.62 -8.93
C LEU A 54 -8.68 2.27 -9.09
N SER A 55 -9.05 1.11 -8.59
CA SER A 55 -10.44 0.69 -8.59
C SER A 55 -10.75 0.13 -7.23
N VAL A 56 -11.42 0.90 -6.38
CA VAL A 56 -11.74 0.39 -5.05
C VAL A 56 -12.82 -0.67 -5.13
N GLU A 57 -13.59 -0.71 -6.21
CA GLU A 57 -14.60 -1.74 -6.32
C GLU A 57 -13.95 -3.11 -6.46
N THR A 58 -12.87 -3.20 -7.21
CA THR A 58 -12.20 -4.48 -7.36
C THR A 58 -11.00 -4.60 -6.46
N GLY A 59 -10.56 -3.51 -5.88
CA GLY A 59 -9.41 -3.54 -5.00
C GLY A 59 -8.09 -3.45 -5.72
N ASP A 60 -8.08 -3.06 -6.98
CA ASP A 60 -6.85 -3.03 -7.75
C ASP A 60 -6.23 -1.65 -7.78
N MET A 61 -4.93 -1.60 -7.64
CA MET A 61 -4.22 -0.34 -7.70
C MET A 61 -2.92 -0.54 -8.45
N LEU A 62 -2.58 0.41 -9.29
CA LEU A 62 -1.33 0.37 -10.03
C LEU A 62 -0.57 1.65 -9.73
N VAL A 63 0.65 1.52 -9.26
CA VAL A 63 1.49 2.64 -8.92
C VAL A 63 2.74 2.58 -9.78
N GLU A 64 3.15 3.70 -10.31
CA GLU A 64 4.37 3.79 -11.10
C GLU A 64 5.28 4.87 -10.55
N GLY A 65 6.56 4.73 -10.81
CA GLY A 65 7.57 5.65 -10.32
C GLY A 65 8.77 4.84 -9.92
N GLN A 66 9.63 5.45 -9.13
CA GLN A 66 10.78 4.71 -8.64
C GLN A 66 10.44 4.20 -7.25
N ILE A 67 10.47 2.90 -7.07
CA ILE A 67 10.03 2.28 -5.83
C ILE A 67 11.25 2.00 -4.96
N ASP A 68 11.25 2.53 -3.76
CA ASP A 68 12.37 2.30 -2.84
C ASP A 68 11.99 1.34 -1.72
N ALA A 69 10.77 1.41 -1.24
CA ALA A 69 10.38 0.57 -0.11
C ALA A 69 8.90 0.33 -0.10
N VAL A 70 8.50 -0.80 0.44
CA VAL A 70 7.10 -1.11 0.68
C VAL A 70 7.03 -1.60 2.12
N ILE A 71 6.19 -0.97 2.92
CA ILE A 71 6.11 -1.26 4.33
C ILE A 71 4.68 -1.63 4.67
N TYR A 72 4.51 -2.75 5.33
CA TYR A 72 3.21 -3.17 5.79
C TYR A 72 3.08 -2.87 7.26
N SER A 73 1.92 -2.39 7.68
CA SER A 73 1.62 -2.21 9.08
C SER A 73 0.20 -2.61 9.34
N GLU A 74 -0.08 -2.96 10.58
CA GLU A 74 -1.43 -3.25 10.91
C GLU A 74 -2.15 -1.96 11.11
N ALA A 75 -3.23 -1.85 10.48
CA ALA A 75 -3.93 -0.67 10.58
C ALA A 75 -4.53 -0.52 11.86
N LYS A 76 -4.91 -0.12 12.53
CA LYS A 76 -5.62 -0.02 13.53
C LYS A 76 -5.15 0.12 14.66
N ALA A 77 -5.44 -0.09 15.43
CA ALA A 77 -5.00 -0.07 16.67
C ALA A 77 -4.44 1.21 17.09
N GLY A 78 -4.70 2.17 16.53
CA GLY A 78 -4.29 3.40 16.98
C GLY A 78 -2.83 3.54 16.99
N GLY A 79 -2.31 4.38 17.72
CA GLY A 79 -0.94 4.69 17.68
C GLY A 79 -0.05 3.80 18.43
N SER A 80 -0.62 2.98 19.29
CA SER A 80 0.25 2.19 20.11
C SER A 80 1.05 1.21 19.30
N PHE A 81 0.53 0.76 18.19
CA PHE A 81 1.30 -0.14 17.38
C PHE A 81 2.53 0.57 16.86
N LEU A 82 2.38 1.79 16.39
CA LEU A 82 3.52 2.50 15.87
C LEU A 82 4.53 2.79 16.95
N SER A 83 4.08 3.06 18.14
CA SER A 83 4.99 3.26 19.20
C SER A 83 5.87 2.09 19.42
N ARG A 84 5.30 0.91 19.34
CA ARG A 84 6.09 -0.26 19.56
C ARG A 84 7.05 -0.51 18.45
N VAL A 85 6.66 -0.20 17.24
CA VAL A 85 7.52 -0.43 16.11
C VAL A 85 8.76 0.44 16.19
N PHE A 86 8.61 1.62 16.66
CA PHE A 86 9.72 2.51 16.69
C PHE A 86 10.48 2.54 17.97
N ARG A 87 10.23 1.62 18.85
CA ARG A 87 10.91 1.59 20.07
C ARG A 87 11.97 0.77 20.06
#